data_4b348f4942821a8369114aaa1fe820d8
#
_entry.id   4b348f4942821a8369114aaa1fe820d8
#
_cell.length_a   1.000
_cell.length_b   1.000
_cell.length_c   1.000
_cell.angle_alpha   90.00
_cell.angle_beta   90.00
_cell.angle_gamma   90.00
#
_symmetry.space_group_name_H-M   'P 1'
#
loop_
_entity.id
_entity.type
_entity.pdbx_description
1 polymer ?
#
loop_
_entity_poly.entity_id
_entity_poly.type
_entity_poly.pdbx_seq_one_letter_code
_entity_poly.pdbx_strand_id
1 'polypeptide(L)'
;MTIRKLDSGEWLCDLRPNGVSGKRIRKKFATKGEALSYEKFILAEIEDKPWLGEKQDNRRLSDLIIFWHDLYGRTLTDSVRMMSKLKAICAGLGDPIASQLTASDFSLYREGRLKGEIPDINGRLMEIKPVTVNHEQRNLSAVFGTLKKLGHWDLPNPLAGLPTFKVDETMVTFLYQNEIKRLLEALSESRNKSVLIITKICLSTGARWSEAENLEGSQVTPYRITFSKTKSKKVRTVPISKELYDEIPKKRGKLFTPCRKNFERIVNKSGIELPEGQCTHVLRHTFASHFMMNGGNILVLRDILGHSDIKMTMVYAHFAPTHLEDAITKNPLTSLNK
;
A
#
# COMPACT_ATOMS: atom_id res chain seq x y z
N MET A 1 5.09 -10.83 61.21
CA MET A 1 4.34 -9.55 61.19
C MET A 1 5.10 -8.59 60.30
N THR A 2 4.43 -8.04 59.34
CA THR A 2 5.02 -7.13 58.33
C THR A 2 5.11 -5.67 58.81
N ILE A 3 4.32 -5.29 59.84
CA ILE A 3 4.33 -3.94 60.43
C ILE A 3 4.54 -4.02 61.92
N ARG A 4 5.52 -3.26 62.47
CA ARG A 4 5.82 -3.19 63.90
C ARG A 4 6.20 -1.77 64.30
N LYS A 5 5.88 -1.42 65.55
CA LYS A 5 6.30 -0.16 66.19
C LYS A 5 7.74 -0.26 66.64
N LEU A 6 8.55 0.73 66.42
CA LEU A 6 9.93 0.83 66.91
C LEU A 6 9.99 1.63 68.20
N ASP A 7 11.04 1.45 69.01
CA ASP A 7 11.28 2.19 70.23
C ASP A 7 11.39 3.72 70.00
N SER A 8 11.70 4.15 68.75
CA SER A 8 11.68 5.53 68.36
C SER A 8 10.27 6.13 68.18
N GLY A 9 9.22 5.33 68.36
CA GLY A 9 7.82 5.73 68.15
C GLY A 9 7.34 5.60 66.69
N GLU A 10 8.22 5.39 65.73
CA GLU A 10 7.93 5.19 64.30
C GLU A 10 7.40 3.78 64.02
N TRP A 11 6.71 3.61 62.90
CA TRP A 11 6.23 2.31 62.44
C TRP A 11 7.09 1.79 61.27
N LEU A 12 7.65 0.59 61.44
CA LEU A 12 8.43 -0.08 60.39
C LEU A 12 7.52 -1.03 59.62
N CYS A 13 7.45 -0.81 58.32
CA CYS A 13 6.95 -1.79 57.35
C CYS A 13 8.12 -2.62 56.84
N ASP A 14 8.07 -3.94 57.02
CA ASP A 14 9.14 -4.89 56.67
C ASP A 14 8.53 -6.02 55.83
N LEU A 15 8.63 -5.92 54.51
CA LEU A 15 7.99 -6.80 53.55
C LEU A 15 9.03 -7.60 52.74
N ARG A 16 8.69 -8.85 52.47
CA ARG A 16 9.37 -9.68 51.46
C ARG A 16 8.32 -10.14 50.44
N PRO A 17 8.02 -9.32 49.46
CA PRO A 17 6.93 -9.58 48.52
C PRO A 17 7.04 -10.91 47.78
N ASN A 18 8.28 -11.36 47.49
CA ASN A 18 8.56 -12.55 46.69
C ASN A 18 9.03 -13.72 47.57
N GLY A 19 8.53 -13.82 48.79
CA GLY A 19 8.88 -14.89 49.71
C GLY A 19 10.26 -14.73 50.37
N VAL A 20 10.78 -15.79 51.01
CA VAL A 20 12.00 -15.75 51.83
C VAL A 20 13.25 -15.40 51.05
N SER A 21 13.33 -15.78 49.78
CA SER A 21 14.45 -15.52 48.88
C SER A 21 14.38 -14.19 48.12
N GLY A 22 13.24 -13.46 48.21
CA GLY A 22 13.02 -12.20 47.52
C GLY A 22 13.68 -10.99 48.20
N LYS A 23 13.78 -9.88 47.41
CA LYS A 23 14.29 -8.59 47.93
C LYS A 23 13.45 -8.10 49.07
N ARG A 24 14.11 -7.78 50.22
CA ARG A 24 13.47 -7.26 51.42
C ARG A 24 13.27 -5.75 51.28
N ILE A 25 12.03 -5.28 51.51
CA ILE A 25 11.67 -3.86 51.48
C ILE A 25 11.41 -3.42 52.91
N ARG A 26 12.14 -2.40 53.38
CA ARG A 26 11.99 -1.79 54.72
C ARG A 26 11.77 -0.30 54.56
N LYS A 27 10.68 0.23 55.15
CA LYS A 27 10.41 1.66 55.20
C LYS A 27 9.74 2.04 56.52
N LYS A 28 10.15 3.19 57.11
CA LYS A 28 9.61 3.73 58.31
C LYS A 28 8.55 4.78 58.01
N PHE A 29 7.54 4.87 58.88
CA PHE A 29 6.41 5.78 58.78
C PHE A 29 6.07 6.38 60.13
N ALA A 30 5.51 7.60 60.15
CA ALA A 30 5.11 8.28 61.36
C ALA A 30 3.89 7.62 62.03
N THR A 31 2.99 7.06 61.23
CA THR A 31 1.74 6.44 61.71
C THR A 31 1.57 4.99 61.25
N LYS A 32 0.80 4.22 61.99
CA LYS A 32 0.42 2.85 61.62
C LYS A 32 -0.40 2.81 60.32
N GLY A 33 -1.26 3.84 60.13
CA GLY A 33 -2.09 3.95 58.92
C GLY A 33 -1.29 4.12 57.63
N GLU A 34 -0.24 4.95 57.65
CA GLU A 34 0.68 5.12 56.54
C GLU A 34 1.43 3.82 56.23
N ALA A 35 1.92 3.12 57.25
CA ALA A 35 2.61 1.85 57.07
C ALA A 35 1.69 0.77 56.45
N LEU A 36 0.42 0.72 56.86
CA LEU A 36 -0.59 -0.18 56.29
C LEU A 36 -0.97 0.20 54.84
N SER A 37 -1.12 1.49 54.58
CA SER A 37 -1.39 1.97 53.21
C SER A 37 -0.24 1.67 52.25
N TYR A 38 0.99 1.82 52.74
CA TYR A 38 2.19 1.46 51.96
C TYR A 38 2.30 -0.04 51.73
N GLU A 39 1.99 -0.86 52.71
CA GLU A 39 1.92 -2.32 52.58
C GLU A 39 0.91 -2.72 51.49
N LYS A 40 -0.31 -2.18 51.56
CA LYS A 40 -1.36 -2.42 50.57
C LYS A 40 -0.93 -1.94 49.15
N PHE A 41 -0.30 -0.78 49.08
CA PHE A 41 0.20 -0.25 47.81
C PHE A 41 1.24 -1.18 47.20
N ILE A 42 2.25 -1.62 47.98
CA ILE A 42 3.27 -2.55 47.51
C ILE A 42 2.68 -3.91 47.13
N LEU A 43 1.72 -4.43 47.90
CA LEU A 43 1.06 -5.70 47.57
C LEU A 43 0.21 -5.57 46.30
N ALA A 44 -0.55 -4.50 46.15
CA ALA A 44 -1.30 -4.22 44.91
C ALA A 44 -0.38 -4.01 43.71
N GLU A 45 0.73 -3.27 43.94
CA GLU A 45 1.77 -3.10 42.92
C GLU A 45 2.42 -4.41 42.52
N ILE A 46 2.33 -5.45 43.32
CA ILE A 46 2.86 -6.80 43.14
C ILE A 46 1.82 -7.74 42.55
N GLU A 47 0.54 -7.62 42.94
CA GLU A 47 -0.57 -8.35 42.32
C GLU A 47 -0.80 -7.94 40.85
N ASP A 48 -0.43 -6.70 40.49
CA ASP A 48 -0.52 -6.17 39.12
C ASP A 48 0.72 -6.49 38.29
N LYS A 49 1.58 -7.45 38.68
CA LYS A 49 2.93 -7.54 38.11
C LYS A 49 3.57 -8.85 37.80
N PRO A 50 4.63 -8.62 37.05
CA PRO A 50 5.19 -9.30 35.89
C PRO A 50 5.99 -10.57 36.19
N TRP A 51 6.06 -11.15 37.37
CA TRP A 51 6.58 -12.51 37.55
C TRP A 51 5.58 -13.61 37.13
N LEU A 52 4.31 -13.22 36.89
CA LEU A 52 3.36 -14.09 36.20
C LEU A 52 3.68 -14.24 34.69
N GLY A 53 4.85 -13.74 34.29
CA GLY A 53 5.15 -13.55 32.88
C GLY A 53 4.26 -12.43 32.32
N GLU A 54 4.79 -11.58 31.42
CA GLU A 54 3.96 -10.74 30.60
C GLU A 54 2.76 -11.58 30.15
N LYS A 55 1.52 -11.09 30.31
CA LYS A 55 0.33 -11.77 29.79
C LYS A 55 0.63 -12.10 28.36
N GLN A 56 1.04 -13.35 28.12
CA GLN A 56 1.37 -13.78 26.76
C GLN A 56 0.11 -13.57 25.93
N ASP A 57 0.21 -12.77 24.91
CA ASP A 57 -0.89 -12.59 23.97
C ASP A 57 -1.10 -13.93 23.25
N ASN A 58 -2.10 -14.67 23.66
CA ASN A 58 -2.41 -16.01 23.15
C ASN A 58 -3.38 -15.96 21.94
N ARG A 59 -3.67 -14.76 21.43
CA ARG A 59 -4.52 -14.62 20.24
C ARG A 59 -3.86 -15.32 19.06
N ARG A 60 -4.67 -16.07 18.30
CA ARG A 60 -4.23 -16.63 17.02
C ARG A 60 -4.04 -15.51 16.01
N LEU A 61 -3.22 -15.76 15.00
CA LEU A 61 -2.97 -14.79 13.93
C LEU A 61 -4.28 -14.44 13.21
N SER A 62 -5.19 -15.39 13.02
CA SER A 62 -6.52 -15.18 12.46
C SER A 62 -7.34 -14.19 13.29
N ASP A 63 -7.36 -14.32 14.63
CA ASP A 63 -8.09 -13.44 15.53
C ASP A 63 -7.51 -12.02 15.49
N LEU A 64 -6.17 -11.92 15.46
CA LEU A 64 -5.49 -10.64 15.34
C LEU A 64 -5.79 -9.91 14.02
N ILE A 65 -5.86 -10.64 12.92
CA ILE A 65 -6.23 -10.11 11.60
C ILE A 65 -7.69 -9.63 11.59
N ILE A 66 -8.62 -10.40 12.18
CA ILE A 66 -10.03 -9.99 12.29
C ILE A 66 -10.14 -8.73 13.13
N PHE A 67 -9.50 -8.69 14.29
CA PHE A 67 -9.49 -7.54 15.18
C PHE A 67 -8.91 -6.28 14.51
N TRP A 68 -7.79 -6.41 13.81
CA TRP A 68 -7.22 -5.34 13.00
C TRP A 68 -8.19 -4.85 11.92
N HIS A 69 -8.87 -5.78 11.24
CA HIS A 69 -9.83 -5.44 10.21
C HIS A 69 -11.01 -4.65 10.77
N ASP A 70 -11.51 -5.04 11.92
CA ASP A 70 -12.63 -4.38 12.60
C ASP A 70 -12.29 -2.98 13.07
N LEU A 71 -11.08 -2.77 13.58
CA LEU A 71 -10.63 -1.47 14.05
C LEU A 71 -10.21 -0.52 12.91
N TYR A 72 -9.56 -1.05 11.88
CA TYR A 72 -8.91 -0.24 10.86
C TYR A 72 -9.14 -0.72 9.43
N GLY A 73 -9.03 -2.03 9.17
CA GLY A 73 -9.05 -2.61 7.83
C GLY A 73 -10.29 -2.26 7.01
N ARG A 74 -11.45 -2.08 7.65
CA ARG A 74 -12.71 -1.66 6.99
C ARG A 74 -12.62 -0.28 6.33
N THR A 75 -11.73 0.60 6.77
CA THR A 75 -11.55 1.95 6.22
C THR A 75 -10.76 1.96 4.92
N LEU A 76 -10.11 0.85 4.57
CA LEU A 76 -9.31 0.73 3.36
C LEU A 76 -10.19 0.59 2.12
N THR A 77 -9.79 1.24 1.04
CA THR A 77 -10.52 1.20 -0.24
C THR A 77 -10.69 -0.23 -0.79
N ASP A 78 -9.73 -1.12 -0.54
CA ASP A 78 -9.74 -2.52 -1.01
C ASP A 78 -9.80 -3.51 0.18
N SER A 79 -10.64 -3.17 1.16
CA SER A 79 -10.78 -3.87 2.44
C SER A 79 -11.03 -5.38 2.27
N VAL A 80 -12.01 -5.73 1.43
CA VAL A 80 -12.41 -7.13 1.20
C VAL A 80 -11.25 -7.95 0.62
N ARG A 81 -10.56 -7.41 -0.38
CA ARG A 81 -9.43 -8.10 -1.00
C ARG A 81 -8.23 -8.20 -0.07
N MET A 82 -7.98 -7.16 0.74
CA MET A 82 -6.93 -7.18 1.75
C MET A 82 -7.20 -8.28 2.78
N MET A 83 -8.44 -8.37 3.29
CA MET A 83 -8.84 -9.40 4.24
C MET A 83 -8.67 -10.81 3.67
N SER A 84 -9.08 -11.02 2.41
CA SER A 84 -8.91 -12.31 1.74
C SER A 84 -7.44 -12.70 1.59
N LYS A 85 -6.56 -11.75 1.25
CA LYS A 85 -5.10 -11.98 1.19
C LYS A 85 -4.52 -12.34 2.56
N LEU A 86 -4.88 -11.60 3.60
CA LEU A 86 -4.40 -11.85 4.95
C LEU A 86 -4.86 -13.21 5.47
N LYS A 87 -6.09 -13.63 5.17
CA LYS A 87 -6.59 -14.99 5.48
C LYS A 87 -5.77 -16.07 4.77
N ALA A 88 -5.42 -15.88 3.50
CA ALA A 88 -4.59 -16.84 2.77
C ALA A 88 -3.16 -16.92 3.36
N ILE A 89 -2.57 -15.79 3.72
CA ILE A 89 -1.26 -15.74 4.40
C ILE A 89 -1.34 -16.47 5.74
N CYS A 90 -2.38 -16.20 6.53
CA CYS A 90 -2.61 -16.82 7.83
C CYS A 90 -2.73 -18.35 7.71
N ALA A 91 -3.53 -18.82 6.77
CA ALA A 91 -3.69 -20.26 6.49
C ALA A 91 -2.36 -20.90 6.05
N GLY A 92 -1.60 -20.23 5.18
CA GLY A 92 -0.30 -20.71 4.71
C GLY A 92 0.76 -20.76 5.81
N LEU A 93 0.61 -19.96 6.86
CA LEU A 93 1.44 -19.99 8.08
C LEU A 93 0.95 -21.00 9.12
N GLY A 94 -0.19 -21.69 8.90
CA GLY A 94 -0.76 -22.63 9.85
C GLY A 94 -1.48 -21.99 11.04
N ASP A 95 -1.86 -20.72 10.92
CA ASP A 95 -2.56 -19.94 11.96
C ASP A 95 -1.92 -20.02 13.35
N PRO A 96 -0.66 -19.61 13.51
CA PRO A 96 0.07 -19.70 14.78
C PRO A 96 -0.51 -18.72 15.82
N ILE A 97 -0.13 -18.91 17.09
CA ILE A 97 -0.29 -17.87 18.10
C ILE A 97 0.54 -16.66 17.64
N ALA A 98 -0.09 -15.48 17.52
CA ALA A 98 0.53 -14.31 16.92
C ALA A 98 1.81 -13.85 17.63
N SER A 99 1.88 -14.03 18.96
CA SER A 99 3.07 -13.71 19.77
C SER A 99 4.25 -14.67 19.56
N GLN A 100 3.99 -15.86 19.02
CA GLN A 100 5.02 -16.88 18.73
C GLN A 100 5.49 -16.85 17.28
N LEU A 101 4.83 -16.09 16.40
CA LEU A 101 5.24 -15.94 15.01
C LEU A 101 6.62 -15.29 14.93
N THR A 102 7.54 -15.93 14.24
CA THR A 102 8.93 -15.46 14.07
C THR A 102 9.22 -15.06 12.61
N ALA A 103 10.33 -14.32 12.41
CA ALA A 103 10.85 -14.04 11.08
C ALA A 103 11.26 -15.34 10.34
N SER A 104 11.69 -16.37 11.07
CA SER A 104 12.03 -17.68 10.53
C SER A 104 10.81 -18.37 9.92
N ASP A 105 9.67 -18.38 10.64
CA ASP A 105 8.43 -18.99 10.15
C ASP A 105 7.96 -18.30 8.86
N PHE A 106 8.02 -16.98 8.84
CA PHE A 106 7.68 -16.25 7.62
C PHE A 106 8.68 -16.46 6.49
N SER A 107 9.95 -16.73 6.79
CA SER A 107 10.97 -17.06 5.76
C SER A 107 10.69 -18.42 5.11
N LEU A 108 10.30 -19.41 5.89
CA LEU A 108 9.87 -20.73 5.37
C LEU A 108 8.56 -20.60 4.54
N TYR A 109 7.60 -19.80 5.03
CA TYR A 109 6.41 -19.47 4.25
C TYR A 109 6.75 -18.86 2.89
N ARG A 110 7.68 -17.88 2.85
CA ARG A 110 8.13 -17.25 1.60
C ARG A 110 8.70 -18.26 0.62
N GLU A 111 9.53 -19.17 1.11
CA GLU A 111 10.12 -20.23 0.27
C GLU A 111 9.04 -21.14 -0.31
N GLY A 112 8.11 -21.62 0.51
CA GLY A 112 7.00 -22.46 0.05
C GLY A 112 6.09 -21.75 -0.96
N ARG A 113 5.89 -20.43 -0.81
CA ARG A 113 5.14 -19.63 -1.79
C ARG A 113 5.87 -19.51 -3.12
N LEU A 114 7.19 -19.31 -3.11
CA LEU A 114 8.01 -19.24 -4.33
C LEU A 114 8.03 -20.57 -5.08
N LYS A 115 8.05 -21.70 -4.36
CA LYS A 115 8.02 -23.05 -4.94
C LYS A 115 6.62 -23.54 -5.34
N GLY A 116 5.57 -22.77 -5.03
CA GLY A 116 4.20 -23.20 -5.29
C GLY A 116 3.68 -24.30 -4.35
N GLU A 117 4.34 -24.55 -3.23
CA GLU A 117 3.96 -25.57 -2.24
C GLU A 117 2.83 -25.09 -1.30
N ILE A 118 2.64 -23.78 -1.18
CA ILE A 118 1.60 -23.15 -0.37
C ILE A 118 0.57 -22.50 -1.30
N PRO A 119 -0.74 -22.79 -1.12
CA PRO A 119 -1.78 -22.30 -2.01
C PRO A 119 -1.94 -20.77 -1.95
N ASP A 120 -2.42 -20.21 -3.04
CA ASP A 120 -2.84 -18.82 -3.15
C ASP A 120 -4.21 -18.58 -2.50
N ILE A 121 -4.71 -17.35 -2.60
CA ILE A 121 -6.03 -16.91 -2.12
C ILE A 121 -7.21 -17.72 -2.71
N ASN A 122 -7.01 -18.36 -3.87
CA ASN A 122 -8.02 -19.19 -4.54
C ASN A 122 -7.79 -20.70 -4.31
N GLY A 123 -6.86 -21.06 -3.44
CA GLY A 123 -6.49 -22.46 -3.17
C GLY A 123 -5.62 -23.11 -4.25
N ARG A 124 -5.00 -22.34 -5.15
CA ARG A 124 -4.19 -22.86 -6.24
C ARG A 124 -2.74 -22.96 -5.81
N LEU A 125 -2.11 -24.09 -6.07
CA LEU A 125 -0.68 -24.29 -5.94
C LEU A 125 0.00 -23.78 -7.21
N MET A 126 0.80 -22.71 -7.07
CA MET A 126 1.53 -22.12 -8.18
C MET A 126 2.75 -21.34 -7.67
N GLU A 127 3.82 -21.41 -8.38
CA GLU A 127 4.97 -20.55 -8.16
C GLU A 127 4.59 -19.08 -8.32
N ILE A 128 5.06 -18.23 -7.43
CA ILE A 128 4.81 -16.80 -7.49
C ILE A 128 6.11 -16.01 -7.57
N LYS A 129 6.01 -14.81 -8.15
CA LYS A 129 7.18 -13.91 -8.28
C LYS A 129 7.57 -13.32 -6.91
N PRO A 130 8.87 -13.07 -6.66
CA PRO A 130 9.35 -12.47 -5.41
C PRO A 130 8.63 -11.16 -5.02
N VAL A 131 8.23 -10.36 -6.00
CA VAL A 131 7.44 -9.13 -5.77
C VAL A 131 6.11 -9.40 -5.09
N THR A 132 5.45 -10.52 -5.40
CA THR A 132 4.18 -10.91 -4.77
C THR A 132 4.40 -11.27 -3.31
N VAL A 133 5.45 -12.02 -3.00
CA VAL A 133 5.84 -12.36 -1.62
C VAL A 133 6.18 -11.09 -0.82
N ASN A 134 6.90 -10.14 -1.42
CA ASN A 134 7.16 -8.83 -0.80
C ASN A 134 5.88 -8.06 -0.48
N HIS A 135 4.83 -8.20 -1.29
CA HIS A 135 3.52 -7.62 -1.00
C HIS A 135 2.83 -8.34 0.16
N GLU A 136 2.90 -9.68 0.21
CA GLU A 136 2.36 -10.48 1.31
C GLU A 136 3.04 -10.09 2.64
N GLN A 137 4.37 -9.98 2.66
CA GLN A 137 5.14 -9.51 3.82
C GLN A 137 4.70 -8.12 4.29
N ARG A 138 4.57 -7.16 3.38
CA ARG A 138 4.11 -5.80 3.71
C ARG A 138 2.69 -5.78 4.27
N ASN A 139 1.80 -6.59 3.71
CA ASN A 139 0.41 -6.66 4.17
C ASN A 139 0.33 -7.18 5.61
N LEU A 140 1.03 -8.28 5.92
CA LEU A 140 1.04 -8.83 7.27
C LEU A 140 1.78 -7.92 8.26
N SER A 141 2.92 -7.36 7.87
CA SER A 141 3.66 -6.39 8.68
C SER A 141 2.83 -5.14 9.03
N ALA A 142 1.96 -4.69 8.12
CA ALA A 142 1.05 -3.57 8.35
C ALA A 142 0.01 -3.87 9.43
N VAL A 143 -0.44 -5.12 9.59
CA VAL A 143 -1.36 -5.52 10.67
C VAL A 143 -0.71 -5.26 12.03
N PHE A 144 0.47 -5.84 12.27
CA PHE A 144 1.21 -5.67 13.52
C PHE A 144 1.57 -4.20 13.78
N GLY A 145 2.07 -3.49 12.75
CA GLY A 145 2.44 -2.09 12.85
C GLY A 145 1.27 -1.17 13.17
N THR A 146 0.09 -1.45 12.63
CA THR A 146 -1.13 -0.68 12.91
C THR A 146 -1.64 -0.95 14.32
N LEU A 147 -1.74 -2.22 14.72
CA LEU A 147 -2.18 -2.59 16.06
C LEU A 147 -1.25 -2.06 17.15
N LYS A 148 0.07 -2.04 16.91
CA LYS A 148 1.03 -1.41 17.81
C LYS A 148 0.77 0.08 17.98
N LYS A 149 0.52 0.81 16.89
CA LYS A 149 0.18 2.24 16.93
C LYS A 149 -1.12 2.54 17.66
N LEU A 150 -2.06 1.59 17.62
CA LEU A 150 -3.36 1.69 18.30
C LEU A 150 -3.30 1.21 19.76
N GLY A 151 -2.15 0.76 20.28
CA GLY A 151 -1.98 0.26 21.66
C GLY A 151 -2.59 -1.12 21.91
N HIS A 152 -2.78 -1.92 20.85
CA HIS A 152 -3.37 -3.26 20.95
C HIS A 152 -2.37 -4.40 20.66
N TRP A 153 -1.10 -4.04 20.48
CA TRP A 153 0.01 -4.97 20.28
C TRP A 153 1.29 -4.38 20.89
N ASP A 154 1.78 -4.97 21.98
CA ASP A 154 2.93 -4.45 22.71
C ASP A 154 4.26 -5.04 22.27
N LEU A 155 4.20 -6.22 21.63
CA LEU A 155 5.39 -6.92 21.17
C LEU A 155 6.02 -6.28 19.91
N PRO A 156 7.29 -6.57 19.62
CA PRO A 156 7.90 -6.21 18.34
C PRO A 156 7.12 -6.82 17.17
N ASN A 157 7.11 -6.13 16.04
CA ASN A 157 6.58 -6.70 14.80
C ASN A 157 7.49 -7.86 14.35
N PRO A 158 7.00 -9.11 14.24
CA PRO A 158 7.81 -10.27 13.92
C PRO A 158 8.48 -10.19 12.53
N LEU A 159 7.95 -9.34 11.66
CA LEU A 159 8.49 -9.12 10.31
C LEU A 159 9.36 -7.85 10.20
N ALA A 160 9.57 -7.14 11.33
CA ALA A 160 10.45 -5.97 11.35
C ALA A 160 11.89 -6.40 11.07
N GLY A 161 12.53 -5.76 10.09
CA GLY A 161 13.91 -6.10 9.73
C GLY A 161 14.08 -7.31 8.81
N LEU A 162 13.01 -8.07 8.50
CA LEU A 162 13.10 -9.11 7.50
C LEU A 162 13.32 -8.48 6.11
N PRO A 163 14.45 -8.74 5.42
CA PRO A 163 14.74 -8.13 4.15
C PRO A 163 13.73 -8.59 3.08
N THR A 164 13.31 -7.65 2.24
CA THR A 164 12.53 -7.96 1.05
C THR A 164 13.45 -8.51 -0.05
N PHE A 165 12.91 -9.34 -0.93
CA PHE A 165 13.63 -9.75 -2.11
C PHE A 165 13.95 -8.54 -3.00
N LYS A 166 15.17 -8.47 -3.51
CA LYS A 166 15.49 -7.52 -4.57
C LYS A 166 14.70 -7.92 -5.81
N VAL A 167 14.06 -6.96 -6.42
CA VAL A 167 13.32 -7.14 -7.66
C VAL A 167 13.90 -6.13 -8.63
N ASP A 168 14.32 -6.61 -9.79
CA ASP A 168 14.81 -5.74 -10.84
C ASP A 168 13.71 -4.76 -11.25
N GLU A 169 14.09 -3.50 -11.42
CA GLU A 169 13.16 -2.50 -11.95
C GLU A 169 12.82 -2.88 -13.38
N THR A 170 11.55 -3.18 -13.61
CA THR A 170 11.06 -3.45 -14.97
C THR A 170 11.11 -2.14 -15.74
N MET A 171 11.86 -2.10 -16.85
CA MET A 171 11.86 -0.96 -17.74
C MET A 171 10.44 -0.63 -18.18
N VAL A 172 10.14 0.66 -18.22
CA VAL A 172 8.83 1.14 -18.66
C VAL A 172 8.67 0.83 -20.14
N THR A 173 7.76 -0.08 -20.47
CA THR A 173 7.41 -0.37 -21.87
C THR A 173 6.35 0.62 -22.33
N PHE A 174 6.55 1.18 -23.52
CA PHE A 174 5.61 2.08 -24.19
C PHE A 174 5.52 1.73 -25.68
N LEU A 175 4.45 2.16 -26.33
CA LEU A 175 4.20 1.92 -27.75
C LEU A 175 4.85 3.01 -28.59
N TYR A 176 5.52 2.61 -29.67
CA TYR A 176 5.99 3.52 -30.71
C TYR A 176 4.83 3.95 -31.62
N GLN A 177 5.04 4.97 -32.45
CA GLN A 177 4.01 5.54 -33.34
C GLN A 177 3.38 4.51 -34.30
N ASN A 178 4.18 3.62 -34.84
CA ASN A 178 3.72 2.54 -35.73
C ASN A 178 2.86 1.50 -34.98
N GLU A 179 3.20 1.21 -33.74
CA GLU A 179 2.42 0.29 -32.87
C GLU A 179 1.11 0.91 -32.43
N ILE A 180 1.12 2.21 -32.09
CA ILE A 180 -0.11 2.97 -31.78
C ILE A 180 -1.06 2.94 -32.98
N LYS A 181 -0.55 3.21 -34.20
CA LYS A 181 -1.36 3.18 -35.44
C LYS A 181 -1.99 1.79 -35.63
N ARG A 182 -1.18 0.74 -35.60
CA ARG A 182 -1.61 -0.65 -35.72
C ARG A 182 -2.65 -1.04 -34.68
N LEU A 183 -2.46 -0.60 -33.41
CA LEU A 183 -3.41 -0.84 -32.32
C LEU A 183 -4.75 -0.16 -32.59
N LEU A 184 -4.74 1.12 -32.97
CA LEU A 184 -5.97 1.87 -33.26
C LEU A 184 -6.74 1.30 -34.47
N GLU A 185 -6.04 0.87 -35.52
CA GLU A 185 -6.63 0.18 -36.65
C GLU A 185 -7.33 -1.11 -36.24
N ALA A 186 -6.63 -1.99 -35.48
CA ALA A 186 -7.21 -3.23 -34.97
C ALA A 186 -8.41 -3.00 -34.06
N LEU A 187 -8.39 -1.94 -33.24
CA LEU A 187 -9.51 -1.57 -32.36
C LEU A 187 -10.69 -0.99 -33.11
N SER A 188 -10.47 -0.35 -34.27
CA SER A 188 -11.54 0.22 -35.10
C SER A 188 -12.48 -0.83 -35.66
N GLU A 189 -11.97 -2.03 -35.91
CA GLU A 189 -12.74 -3.20 -36.42
C GLU A 189 -13.59 -3.87 -35.28
N SER A 190 -13.39 -3.45 -34.03
CA SER A 190 -14.14 -4.03 -32.91
C SER A 190 -15.63 -3.72 -32.99
N ARG A 191 -16.47 -4.73 -32.73
CA ARG A 191 -17.93 -4.53 -32.55
C ARG A 191 -18.23 -3.61 -31.37
N ASN A 192 -17.45 -3.65 -30.31
CA ASN A 192 -17.60 -2.74 -29.17
C ASN A 192 -16.81 -1.45 -29.42
N LYS A 193 -17.50 -0.42 -29.88
CA LYS A 193 -16.89 0.89 -30.18
C LYS A 193 -16.32 1.61 -28.94
N SER A 194 -16.73 1.23 -27.73
CA SER A 194 -16.20 1.81 -26.49
C SER A 194 -14.70 1.54 -26.34
N VAL A 195 -14.19 0.40 -26.81
CA VAL A 195 -12.78 0.02 -26.64
C VAL A 195 -11.83 1.00 -27.35
N LEU A 196 -12.17 1.43 -28.55
CA LEU A 196 -11.39 2.40 -29.31
C LEU A 196 -11.35 3.76 -28.63
N ILE A 197 -12.52 4.28 -28.23
CA ILE A 197 -12.62 5.60 -27.61
C ILE A 197 -11.91 5.63 -26.25
N ILE A 198 -12.07 4.60 -25.43
CA ILE A 198 -11.36 4.47 -24.15
C ILE A 198 -9.85 4.47 -24.37
N THR A 199 -9.35 3.73 -25.37
CA THR A 199 -7.94 3.70 -25.73
C THR A 199 -7.43 5.08 -26.14
N LYS A 200 -8.18 5.81 -27.00
CA LYS A 200 -7.85 7.19 -27.38
C LYS A 200 -7.80 8.12 -26.17
N ILE A 201 -8.75 8.01 -25.23
CA ILE A 201 -8.75 8.79 -23.99
C ILE A 201 -7.49 8.47 -23.16
N CYS A 202 -7.13 7.20 -23.00
CA CYS A 202 -5.93 6.82 -22.26
C CYS A 202 -4.65 7.36 -22.90
N LEU A 203 -4.53 7.26 -24.23
CA LEU A 203 -3.39 7.77 -24.99
C LEU A 203 -3.29 9.30 -25.02
N SER A 204 -4.43 10.01 -24.87
CA SER A 204 -4.46 11.49 -24.90
C SER A 204 -4.32 12.12 -23.52
N THR A 205 -4.66 11.42 -22.44
CA THR A 205 -4.75 11.99 -21.09
C THR A 205 -3.88 11.28 -20.07
N GLY A 206 -3.27 10.15 -20.43
CA GLY A 206 -2.57 9.28 -19.47
C GLY A 206 -3.49 8.66 -18.39
N ALA A 207 -4.81 8.68 -18.58
CA ALA A 207 -5.74 8.10 -17.64
C ALA A 207 -5.50 6.58 -17.48
N ARG A 208 -5.78 6.04 -16.29
CA ARG A 208 -5.84 4.59 -16.12
C ARG A 208 -7.06 4.04 -16.86
N TRP A 209 -6.95 2.82 -17.38
CA TRP A 209 -8.07 2.19 -18.08
C TRP A 209 -9.40 2.28 -17.32
N SER A 210 -9.38 1.93 -16.04
CA SER A 210 -10.57 1.97 -15.19
C SER A 210 -11.14 3.38 -14.98
N GLU A 211 -10.30 4.42 -15.03
CA GLU A 211 -10.75 5.81 -14.94
C GLU A 211 -11.48 6.20 -16.22
N ALA A 212 -10.94 5.85 -17.39
CA ALA A 212 -11.56 6.12 -18.68
C ALA A 212 -12.82 5.27 -18.92
N GLU A 213 -12.78 3.97 -18.60
CA GLU A 213 -13.91 3.04 -18.76
C GLU A 213 -15.13 3.43 -17.92
N ASN A 214 -14.90 4.00 -16.70
CA ASN A 214 -15.96 4.39 -15.80
C ASN A 214 -16.35 5.88 -15.91
N LEU A 215 -15.97 6.57 -16.97
CA LEU A 215 -16.39 7.96 -17.18
C LEU A 215 -17.90 8.10 -17.26
N GLU A 216 -18.39 9.17 -16.64
CA GLU A 216 -19.77 9.62 -16.68
C GLU A 216 -19.88 10.89 -17.53
N GLY A 217 -21.03 11.12 -18.17
CA GLY A 217 -21.24 12.29 -19.02
C GLY A 217 -21.02 13.64 -18.34
N SER A 218 -21.28 13.71 -17.02
CA SER A 218 -21.02 14.90 -16.18
C SER A 218 -19.53 15.26 -16.04
N GLN A 219 -18.63 14.30 -16.32
CA GLN A 219 -17.18 14.49 -16.22
C GLN A 219 -16.54 14.97 -17.51
N VAL A 220 -17.30 15.02 -18.61
CA VAL A 220 -16.84 15.45 -19.92
C VAL A 220 -17.50 16.79 -20.25
N THR A 221 -16.69 17.83 -20.27
CA THR A 221 -17.10 19.18 -20.68
C THR A 221 -16.39 19.55 -21.98
N PRO A 222 -16.76 20.62 -22.69
CA PRO A 222 -16.09 21.00 -23.93
C PRO A 222 -14.58 21.04 -23.80
N TYR A 223 -13.93 20.14 -24.53
CA TYR A 223 -12.45 19.96 -24.62
C TYR A 223 -11.75 19.63 -23.32
N ARG A 224 -12.45 19.06 -22.32
CA ARG A 224 -11.87 18.68 -21.02
C ARG A 224 -12.53 17.43 -20.45
N ILE A 225 -11.72 16.61 -19.78
CA ILE A 225 -12.20 15.48 -18.97
C ILE A 225 -11.74 15.66 -17.53
N THR A 226 -12.68 15.56 -16.58
CA THR A 226 -12.40 15.62 -15.15
C THR A 226 -12.47 14.22 -14.52
N PHE A 227 -11.34 13.72 -14.06
CA PHE A 227 -11.26 12.44 -13.36
C PHE A 227 -11.40 12.66 -11.85
N SER A 228 -12.56 12.34 -11.29
CA SER A 228 -12.90 12.56 -9.87
C SER A 228 -12.77 11.29 -9.01
N LYS A 229 -13.07 10.11 -9.57
CA LYS A 229 -13.03 8.82 -8.86
C LYS A 229 -11.69 8.12 -9.10
N THR A 230 -10.59 8.70 -8.64
CA THR A 230 -9.26 8.16 -8.87
C THR A 230 -8.76 7.33 -7.67
N LYS A 231 -7.85 6.38 -7.91
CA LYS A 231 -7.21 5.58 -6.84
C LYS A 231 -6.48 6.47 -5.82
N SER A 232 -5.96 7.62 -6.25
CA SER A 232 -5.27 8.62 -5.41
C SER A 232 -6.21 9.61 -4.70
N LYS A 233 -7.53 9.50 -4.91
CA LYS A 233 -8.57 10.44 -4.42
C LYS A 233 -8.35 11.90 -4.85
N LYS A 234 -7.43 12.18 -5.78
CA LYS A 234 -7.19 13.52 -6.34
C LYS A 234 -8.07 13.73 -7.57
N VAL A 235 -8.81 14.84 -7.57
CA VAL A 235 -9.53 15.30 -8.75
C VAL A 235 -8.52 15.96 -9.70
N ARG A 236 -8.59 15.65 -10.99
CA ARG A 236 -7.78 16.32 -12.01
C ARG A 236 -8.59 16.52 -13.27
N THR A 237 -8.39 17.65 -13.91
CA THR A 237 -8.98 17.98 -15.21
C THR A 237 -7.89 18.04 -16.27
N VAL A 238 -8.06 17.27 -17.32
CA VAL A 238 -7.09 17.16 -18.43
C VAL A 238 -7.76 17.69 -19.71
N PRO A 239 -7.15 18.62 -20.43
CA PRO A 239 -7.63 19.06 -21.74
C PRO A 239 -7.51 17.95 -22.76
N ILE A 240 -8.45 17.91 -23.71
CA ILE A 240 -8.48 17.00 -24.85
C ILE A 240 -8.72 17.77 -26.14
N SER A 241 -8.35 17.18 -27.28
CA SER A 241 -8.62 17.79 -28.57
C SER A 241 -10.12 17.81 -28.89
N LYS A 242 -10.50 18.68 -29.85
CA LYS A 242 -11.87 18.79 -30.33
C LYS A 242 -12.33 17.46 -30.93
N GLU A 243 -11.49 16.85 -31.76
CA GLU A 243 -11.77 15.59 -32.44
C GLU A 243 -12.12 14.48 -31.44
N LEU A 244 -11.27 14.32 -30.40
CA LEU A 244 -11.55 13.34 -29.36
C LEU A 244 -12.84 13.69 -28.58
N TYR A 245 -13.04 14.97 -28.27
CA TYR A 245 -14.27 15.40 -27.62
C TYR A 245 -15.50 15.04 -28.44
N ASP A 246 -15.50 15.26 -29.76
CA ASP A 246 -16.62 14.97 -30.63
C ASP A 246 -16.92 13.46 -30.75
N GLU A 247 -15.88 12.61 -30.68
CA GLU A 247 -16.02 11.13 -30.67
C GLU A 247 -16.64 10.58 -29.36
N ILE A 248 -16.49 11.27 -28.22
CA ILE A 248 -17.02 10.82 -26.92
C ILE A 248 -18.54 10.90 -26.92
N PRO A 249 -19.25 9.82 -26.53
CA PRO A 249 -20.73 9.83 -26.45
C PRO A 249 -21.26 10.94 -25.54
N LYS A 250 -22.28 11.65 -26.01
CA LYS A 250 -22.94 12.74 -25.27
C LYS A 250 -24.21 12.20 -24.63
N LYS A 251 -24.10 11.52 -23.49
CA LYS A 251 -25.23 10.97 -22.73
C LYS A 251 -25.06 11.14 -21.23
N ARG A 252 -26.16 11.07 -20.49
CA ARG A 252 -26.13 11.07 -19.02
C ARG A 252 -25.67 9.70 -18.49
N GLY A 253 -25.07 9.71 -17.29
CA GLY A 253 -24.57 8.50 -16.63
C GLY A 253 -23.31 7.92 -17.29
N LYS A 254 -23.09 6.62 -17.17
CA LYS A 254 -21.90 5.95 -17.71
C LYS A 254 -21.83 6.03 -19.23
N LEU A 255 -20.68 6.46 -19.73
CA LEU A 255 -20.45 6.65 -21.16
C LEU A 255 -20.13 5.34 -21.89
N PHE A 256 -19.47 4.41 -21.24
CA PHE A 256 -18.91 3.23 -21.85
C PHE A 256 -19.40 1.94 -21.19
N THR A 257 -19.36 0.85 -21.95
CA THR A 257 -19.55 -0.51 -21.45
C THR A 257 -18.21 -1.14 -21.08
N PRO A 258 -18.14 -2.03 -20.07
CA PRO A 258 -16.93 -2.72 -19.72
C PRO A 258 -16.34 -3.49 -20.93
N CYS A 259 -15.08 -3.19 -21.28
CA CYS A 259 -14.47 -3.78 -22.48
C CYS A 259 -12.97 -4.12 -22.32
N ARG A 260 -12.46 -4.12 -21.08
CA ARG A 260 -11.06 -4.44 -20.82
C ARG A 260 -10.63 -5.79 -21.40
N LYS A 261 -11.41 -6.85 -21.23
CA LYS A 261 -11.11 -8.18 -21.81
C LYS A 261 -11.06 -8.14 -23.36
N ASN A 262 -11.91 -7.31 -23.97
CA ASN A 262 -11.89 -7.13 -25.41
C ASN A 262 -10.61 -6.42 -25.87
N PHE A 263 -10.17 -5.39 -25.15
CA PHE A 263 -8.90 -4.74 -25.40
C PHE A 263 -7.73 -5.74 -25.29
N GLU A 264 -7.64 -6.50 -24.21
CA GLU A 264 -6.59 -7.50 -23.98
C GLU A 264 -6.53 -8.53 -25.15
N ARG A 265 -7.70 -9.02 -25.59
CA ARG A 265 -7.78 -9.95 -26.72
C ARG A 265 -7.31 -9.34 -28.05
N ILE A 266 -7.63 -8.07 -28.30
CA ILE A 266 -7.23 -7.39 -29.54
C ILE A 266 -5.73 -7.11 -29.54
N VAL A 267 -5.17 -6.63 -28.43
CA VAL A 267 -3.73 -6.43 -28.27
C VAL A 267 -2.96 -7.73 -28.55
N ASN A 268 -3.39 -8.85 -27.93
CA ASN A 268 -2.75 -10.15 -28.15
C ASN A 268 -2.79 -10.63 -29.62
N LYS A 269 -3.81 -10.19 -30.38
CA LYS A 269 -3.93 -10.52 -31.80
C LYS A 269 -3.19 -9.56 -32.73
N SER A 270 -2.87 -8.36 -32.28
CA SER A 270 -2.25 -7.32 -33.10
C SER A 270 -0.74 -7.52 -33.31
N GLY A 271 -0.14 -8.55 -32.70
CA GLY A 271 1.31 -8.79 -32.74
C GLY A 271 2.13 -7.72 -32.01
N ILE A 272 1.51 -7.01 -31.05
CA ILE A 272 2.21 -6.08 -30.16
C ILE A 272 2.64 -6.87 -28.94
N GLU A 273 3.94 -7.02 -28.75
CA GLU A 273 4.51 -7.71 -27.59
C GLU A 273 4.54 -6.78 -26.38
N LEU A 274 3.85 -7.16 -25.32
CA LEU A 274 3.83 -6.43 -24.06
C LEU A 274 4.33 -7.32 -22.92
N PRO A 275 5.07 -6.75 -21.95
CA PRO A 275 5.42 -7.47 -20.75
C PRO A 275 4.18 -7.98 -20.02
N GLU A 276 4.30 -9.15 -19.38
CA GLU A 276 3.23 -9.77 -18.63
C GLU A 276 2.65 -8.82 -17.57
N GLY A 277 1.32 -8.67 -17.57
CA GLY A 277 0.59 -7.84 -16.63
C GLY A 277 0.53 -6.34 -16.96
N GLN A 278 1.19 -5.87 -18.01
CA GLN A 278 1.20 -4.43 -18.38
C GLN A 278 0.12 -4.01 -19.39
N CYS A 279 -0.71 -4.91 -19.89
CA CYS A 279 -1.59 -4.72 -21.04
C CYS A 279 -2.26 -3.33 -21.12
N THR A 280 -3.12 -2.97 -20.16
CA THR A 280 -3.80 -1.66 -20.19
C THR A 280 -2.92 -0.52 -19.65
N HIS A 281 -1.91 -0.83 -18.82
CA HIS A 281 -0.99 0.18 -18.28
C HIS A 281 -0.05 0.74 -19.34
N VAL A 282 0.23 -0.02 -20.40
CA VAL A 282 1.08 0.45 -21.51
C VAL A 282 0.56 1.75 -22.11
N LEU A 283 -0.76 1.95 -22.22
CA LEU A 283 -1.33 3.19 -22.77
C LEU A 283 -0.94 4.43 -21.96
N ARG A 284 -0.96 4.32 -20.65
CA ARG A 284 -0.54 5.39 -19.73
C ARG A 284 0.97 5.60 -19.80
N HIS A 285 1.76 4.54 -19.88
CA HIS A 285 3.19 4.61 -20.08
C HIS A 285 3.52 5.27 -21.42
N THR A 286 2.80 4.90 -22.48
CA THR A 286 2.95 5.49 -23.81
C THR A 286 2.69 7.00 -23.77
N PHE A 287 1.57 7.45 -23.19
CA PHE A 287 1.30 8.88 -23.02
C PHE A 287 2.45 9.58 -22.30
N ALA A 288 2.87 9.04 -21.16
CA ALA A 288 3.89 9.68 -20.32
C ALA A 288 5.25 9.75 -20.99
N SER A 289 5.69 8.66 -21.66
CA SER A 289 6.96 8.61 -22.38
C SER A 289 6.96 9.58 -23.57
N HIS A 290 5.90 9.58 -24.40
CA HIS A 290 5.79 10.53 -25.51
C HIS A 290 5.69 11.98 -25.04
N PHE A 291 4.98 12.25 -23.93
CA PHE A 291 4.93 13.59 -23.34
C PHE A 291 6.31 14.11 -22.97
N MET A 292 7.15 13.26 -22.37
CA MET A 292 8.52 13.63 -22.02
C MET A 292 9.42 13.73 -23.25
N MET A 293 9.35 12.80 -24.20
CA MET A 293 10.10 12.84 -25.46
C MET A 293 9.83 14.12 -26.25
N ASN A 294 8.62 14.65 -26.18
CA ASN A 294 8.21 15.90 -26.81
C ASN A 294 8.54 17.15 -25.98
N GLY A 295 9.42 17.05 -24.98
CA GLY A 295 9.88 18.18 -24.17
C GLY A 295 8.89 18.63 -23.09
N GLY A 296 7.94 17.79 -22.70
CA GLY A 296 6.98 18.08 -21.64
C GLY A 296 7.63 18.26 -20.28
N ASN A 297 7.04 19.13 -19.45
CA ASN A 297 7.52 19.36 -18.09
C ASN A 297 7.09 18.22 -17.14
N ILE A 298 8.04 17.66 -16.39
CA ILE A 298 7.81 16.52 -15.48
C ILE A 298 6.80 16.83 -14.36
N LEU A 299 6.73 18.07 -13.87
CA LEU A 299 5.76 18.48 -12.86
C LEU A 299 4.34 18.54 -13.45
N VAL A 300 4.22 19.03 -14.68
CA VAL A 300 2.95 19.04 -15.42
C VAL A 300 2.51 17.60 -15.67
N LEU A 301 3.43 16.71 -16.07
CA LEU A 301 3.15 15.29 -16.25
C LEU A 301 2.64 14.64 -14.96
N ARG A 302 3.27 14.93 -13.80
CA ARG A 302 2.81 14.46 -12.49
C ARG A 302 1.34 14.83 -12.24
N ASP A 303 0.99 16.07 -12.53
CA ASP A 303 -0.37 16.59 -12.27
C ASP A 303 -1.39 15.99 -13.25
N ILE A 304 -1.05 15.87 -14.54
CA ILE A 304 -1.88 15.18 -15.55
C ILE A 304 -2.13 13.72 -15.13
N LEU A 305 -1.08 13.00 -14.70
CA LEU A 305 -1.19 11.62 -14.26
C LEU A 305 -1.89 11.49 -12.89
N GLY A 306 -1.94 12.55 -12.09
CA GLY A 306 -2.48 12.54 -10.73
C GLY A 306 -1.64 11.71 -9.75
N HIS A 307 -0.32 11.75 -9.89
CA HIS A 307 0.60 11.11 -8.95
C HIS A 307 0.68 11.91 -7.65
N SER A 308 0.61 11.21 -6.52
CA SER A 308 0.76 11.84 -5.20
C SER A 308 2.21 12.17 -4.86
N ASP A 309 3.15 11.37 -5.37
CA ASP A 309 4.60 11.51 -5.19
C ASP A 309 5.26 11.68 -6.56
N ILE A 310 6.14 12.67 -6.67
CA ILE A 310 6.91 12.93 -7.90
C ILE A 310 7.79 11.73 -8.29
N LYS A 311 8.26 10.95 -7.32
CA LYS A 311 9.04 9.73 -7.56
C LYS A 311 8.35 8.77 -8.52
N MET A 312 7.01 8.69 -8.48
CA MET A 312 6.23 7.88 -9.42
C MET A 312 6.30 8.39 -10.87
N THR A 313 6.65 9.66 -11.08
CA THR A 313 6.77 10.28 -12.40
C THR A 313 8.21 10.29 -12.88
N MET A 314 9.18 10.28 -11.94
CA MET A 314 10.60 10.29 -12.26
C MET A 314 11.06 9.11 -13.13
N VAL A 315 10.31 8.01 -13.14
CA VAL A 315 10.56 6.87 -14.03
C VAL A 315 10.51 7.23 -15.53
N TYR A 316 9.90 8.37 -15.87
CA TYR A 316 9.84 8.88 -17.25
C TYR A 316 10.88 9.98 -17.53
N ALA A 317 11.63 10.42 -16.53
CA ALA A 317 12.54 11.58 -16.68
C ALA A 317 13.64 11.33 -17.72
N HIS A 318 14.10 10.10 -17.86
CA HIS A 318 15.14 9.72 -18.83
C HIS A 318 14.70 9.81 -20.30
N PHE A 319 13.39 9.94 -20.57
CA PHE A 319 12.88 10.18 -21.92
C PHE A 319 12.92 11.67 -22.33
N ALA A 320 13.18 12.57 -21.38
CA ALA A 320 13.26 13.99 -21.68
C ALA A 320 14.48 14.27 -22.60
N PRO A 321 14.34 15.13 -23.62
CA PRO A 321 15.48 15.64 -24.36
C PRO A 321 16.49 16.31 -23.42
N THR A 322 17.76 16.25 -23.75
CA THR A 322 18.80 16.91 -22.95
C THR A 322 18.70 18.43 -23.14
N HIS A 323 18.19 19.12 -22.12
CA HIS A 323 17.99 20.57 -22.14
C HIS A 323 19.14 21.33 -21.44
N LEU A 324 20.36 20.78 -21.40
CA LEU A 324 21.51 21.47 -20.80
C LEU A 324 21.82 22.81 -21.49
N GLU A 325 21.54 22.92 -22.79
CA GLU A 325 21.66 24.15 -23.56
C GLU A 325 20.68 25.25 -23.10
N ASP A 326 19.60 24.88 -22.42
CA ASP A 326 18.71 25.84 -21.77
C ASP A 326 19.44 26.73 -20.75
N ALA A 327 20.54 26.26 -20.18
CA ALA A 327 21.39 27.06 -19.32
C ALA A 327 21.97 28.30 -20.03
N ILE A 328 22.19 28.22 -21.33
CA ILE A 328 22.67 29.33 -22.15
C ILE A 328 21.55 30.34 -22.41
N THR A 329 20.35 29.82 -22.75
CA THR A 329 19.23 30.67 -23.21
C THR A 329 18.33 31.17 -22.06
N LYS A 330 18.29 30.47 -20.91
CA LYS A 330 17.39 30.74 -19.81
C LYS A 330 18.09 31.29 -18.54
N ASN A 331 19.39 31.65 -18.64
CA ASN A 331 20.08 32.27 -17.50
C ASN A 331 19.75 33.79 -17.40
N PRO A 332 19.92 34.39 -16.21
CA PRO A 332 19.60 35.81 -16.00
C PRO A 332 20.34 36.77 -16.92
N LEU A 333 21.56 36.46 -17.35
CA LEU A 333 22.37 37.33 -18.19
C LEU A 333 21.78 37.44 -19.62
N THR A 334 21.08 36.43 -20.10
CA THR A 334 20.46 36.47 -21.43
C THR A 334 19.37 37.55 -21.51
N SER A 335 18.72 37.90 -20.41
CA SER A 335 17.73 38.98 -20.35
C SER A 335 18.35 40.39 -20.28
N LEU A 336 19.62 40.50 -19.91
CA LEU A 336 20.34 41.78 -19.85
C LEU A 336 20.89 42.22 -21.22
N ASN A 337 20.97 41.29 -22.16
CA ASN A 337 21.49 41.51 -23.53
C ASN A 337 20.40 41.74 -24.57
N LYS A 338 19.15 41.87 -24.15
CA LYS A 338 17.99 42.27 -24.95
C LYS A 338 17.58 43.70 -24.64
#